data_7e715a878e88e2b0c569c20381609de2
#
_entry.id   7e715a878e88e2b0c569c20381609de2
#
_cell.length_a   1.000
_cell.length_b   1.000
_cell.length_c   1.000
_cell.angle_alpha   90.00
_cell.angle_beta   90.00
_cell.angle_gamma   90.00
#
_symmetry.space_group_name_H-M   'P 1'
#
loop_
_entity.id
_entity.type
_entity.pdbx_description
1 polymer ?
#
loop_
_entity_poly.entity_id
_entity_poly.type
_entity_poly.pdbx_seq_one_letter_code
_entity_poly.pdbx_strand_id
1 'polypeptide(L)'
;MAELAEDVIRYLISKEVATVIGTDAFMGYLPDTDEVPPGTLAVYDTGGGPSHFAIPDLKRTMQISIRDQGYEPTRVRAWMAFNALDNPLGRVYKVNGRNALVKALQPPTVIKRDDQGRTTFVFNISVITTRD
;
A
#
# COMPACT_ATOMS: atom_id res chain seq x y z
N MET A 1 6.59 -5.27 18.19
CA MET A 1 6.08 -5.87 16.93
C MET A 1 5.67 -4.78 15.98
N ALA A 2 6.20 -4.77 14.77
CA ALA A 2 5.82 -3.79 13.76
C ALA A 2 4.46 -4.15 13.15
N GLU A 3 3.66 -3.15 12.86
CA GLU A 3 2.41 -3.37 12.17
C GLU A 3 2.67 -3.83 10.73
N LEU A 4 1.81 -4.69 10.21
CA LEU A 4 1.93 -5.18 8.85
C LEU A 4 1.79 -4.04 7.83
N ALA A 5 0.93 -3.05 8.10
CA ALA A 5 0.81 -1.88 7.25
C ALA A 5 2.12 -1.10 7.19
N GLU A 6 2.83 -0.96 8.31
CA GLU A 6 4.15 -0.31 8.31
C GLU A 6 5.15 -1.11 7.48
N ASP A 7 5.13 -2.43 7.58
CA ASP A 7 6.02 -3.28 6.79
C ASP A 7 5.79 -3.09 5.30
N VAL A 8 4.53 -2.99 4.88
CA VAL A 8 4.18 -2.73 3.47
C VAL A 8 4.69 -1.36 3.03
N ILE A 9 4.52 -0.34 3.88
CA ILE A 9 5.01 1.01 3.56
C ILE A 9 6.54 1.01 3.42
N ARG A 10 7.25 0.35 4.32
CA ARG A 10 8.72 0.29 4.25
C ARG A 10 9.19 -0.47 3.02
N TYR A 11 8.44 -1.49 2.60
CA TYR A 11 8.73 -2.17 1.35
C TYR A 11 8.57 -1.23 0.16
N LEU A 12 7.49 -0.43 0.13
CA LEU A 12 7.27 0.55 -0.93
C LEU A 12 8.34 1.64 -0.93
N ILE A 13 8.82 2.04 0.25
CA ILE A 13 9.94 2.98 0.35
C ILE A 13 11.19 2.36 -0.28
N SER A 14 11.45 1.08 -0.05
CA SER A 14 12.59 0.39 -0.66
C SER A 14 12.48 0.31 -2.17
N LYS A 15 11.28 0.42 -2.72
CA LYS A 15 11.02 0.45 -4.17
C LYS A 15 10.86 1.88 -4.70
N GLU A 16 11.19 2.87 -3.92
CA GLU A 16 11.21 4.29 -4.29
C GLU A 16 9.83 4.87 -4.62
N VAL A 17 8.76 4.25 -4.10
CA VAL A 17 7.38 4.77 -4.28
C VAL A 17 7.11 5.91 -3.32
N ALA A 18 7.72 5.88 -2.13
CA ALA A 18 7.61 6.91 -1.11
C ALA A 18 8.99 7.08 -0.46
N THR A 19 9.15 8.05 0.43
CA THR A 19 10.46 8.33 1.02
C THR A 19 10.49 8.23 2.54
N VAL A 20 9.56 8.88 3.26
CA VAL A 20 9.62 8.98 4.72
C VAL A 20 8.22 8.80 5.32
N ILE A 21 8.09 7.88 6.26
CA ILE A 21 6.84 7.70 7.01
C ILE A 21 6.58 8.98 7.83
N GLY A 22 5.35 9.47 7.75
CA GLY A 22 4.93 10.70 8.42
C GLY A 22 5.12 11.96 7.57
N THR A 23 5.78 11.86 6.42
CA THR A 23 5.96 12.97 5.49
C THR A 23 5.19 12.73 4.19
N ASP A 24 5.47 11.63 3.49
CA ASP A 24 4.79 11.27 2.24
C ASP A 24 4.21 9.85 2.26
N ALA A 25 4.27 9.18 3.40
CA ALA A 25 3.69 7.85 3.59
C ALA A 25 3.02 7.77 4.95
N PHE A 26 1.78 7.30 5.00
CA PHE A 26 0.96 7.31 6.21
C PHE A 26 0.23 5.99 6.39
N MET A 27 -0.01 5.62 7.64
CA MET A 27 -0.77 4.42 7.99
C MET A 27 -2.16 4.82 8.44
N GLY A 28 -3.19 4.36 7.71
CA GLY A 28 -4.58 4.52 8.14
C GLY A 28 -5.22 5.86 7.86
N TYR A 29 -4.51 6.80 7.24
CA TYR A 29 -5.10 8.08 6.87
C TYR A 29 -4.27 8.76 5.78
N LEU A 30 -4.91 9.64 5.03
CA LEU A 30 -4.27 10.43 3.99
C LEU A 30 -4.49 11.90 4.34
N PRO A 31 -3.47 12.60 4.87
CA PRO A 31 -3.65 13.96 5.35
C PRO A 31 -4.09 14.91 4.23
N ASP A 32 -4.98 15.83 4.57
CA ASP A 32 -5.50 16.84 3.63
C ASP A 32 -5.09 18.23 4.11
N THR A 33 -3.78 18.44 4.17
CA THR A 33 -3.19 19.71 4.57
C THR A 33 -2.16 20.16 3.55
N ASP A 34 -1.87 21.45 3.53
CA ASP A 34 -0.86 22.01 2.65
C ASP A 34 0.58 21.67 3.08
N GLU A 35 0.73 21.12 4.28
CA GLU A 35 2.04 20.80 4.85
C GLU A 35 2.62 19.49 4.29
N VAL A 36 1.79 18.64 3.69
CA VAL A 36 2.27 17.39 3.08
C VAL A 36 2.58 17.61 1.60
N PRO A 37 3.60 16.92 1.07
CA PRO A 37 3.91 17.03 -0.36
C PRO A 37 2.75 16.53 -1.22
N PRO A 38 2.67 16.98 -2.49
CA PRO A 38 1.62 16.47 -3.38
C PRO A 38 1.62 14.95 -3.52
N GLY A 39 2.79 14.35 -3.66
CA GLY A 39 2.92 12.90 -3.80
C GLY A 39 2.87 12.21 -2.45
N THR A 40 1.71 11.65 -2.10
CA THR A 40 1.45 11.05 -0.79
C THR A 40 0.88 9.65 -0.96
N LEU A 41 1.32 8.74 -0.09
CA LEU A 41 0.90 7.34 -0.04
C LEU A 41 0.25 7.06 1.31
N ALA A 42 -0.84 6.31 1.31
CA ALA A 42 -1.42 5.80 2.54
C ALA A 42 -1.74 4.32 2.40
N VAL A 43 -1.55 3.57 3.47
CA VAL A 43 -1.90 2.15 3.56
C VAL A 43 -2.94 2.00 4.65
N TYR A 44 -4.10 1.47 4.27
CA TYR A 44 -5.22 1.21 5.18
C TYR A 44 -5.34 -0.28 5.40
N ASP A 45 -5.34 -0.71 6.66
CA ASP A 45 -5.62 -2.10 7.00
C ASP A 45 -7.14 -2.28 6.96
N THR A 46 -7.61 -3.08 6.00
CA THR A 46 -9.04 -3.29 5.81
C THR A 46 -9.53 -4.61 6.39
N GLY A 47 -8.69 -5.32 7.16
CA GLY A 47 -9.06 -6.56 7.82
C GLY A 47 -8.43 -7.77 7.17
N GLY A 48 -9.23 -8.77 6.88
CA GLY A 48 -8.74 -10.00 6.26
C GLY A 48 -9.67 -11.17 6.53
N GLY A 49 -9.27 -12.36 6.09
CA GLY A 49 -9.99 -13.58 6.32
C GLY A 49 -9.63 -14.24 7.64
N PRO A 50 -10.40 -15.26 8.05
CA PRO A 50 -10.06 -16.01 9.25
C PRO A 50 -8.77 -16.82 9.05
N SER A 51 -8.03 -17.01 10.14
CA SER A 51 -6.84 -17.84 10.15
C SER A 51 -7.21 -19.31 10.09
N HIS A 52 -6.34 -20.12 9.51
CA HIS A 52 -6.46 -21.59 9.57
C HIS A 52 -6.03 -22.10 10.93
N PHE A 53 -6.75 -23.10 11.44
CA PHE A 53 -6.36 -23.72 12.71
C PHE A 53 -5.01 -24.42 12.65
N ALA A 54 -4.72 -25.05 11.51
CA ALA A 54 -3.52 -25.89 11.37
C ALA A 54 -2.31 -25.13 10.86
N ILE A 55 -2.48 -23.90 10.40
CA ILE A 55 -1.42 -23.10 9.78
C ILE A 55 -1.31 -21.78 10.54
N PRO A 56 -0.13 -21.45 11.10
CA PRO A 56 0.04 -20.20 11.83
C PRO A 56 0.24 -19.03 10.85
N ASP A 57 -0.71 -18.81 9.97
CA ASP A 57 -0.67 -17.74 9.02
C ASP A 57 -1.56 -16.58 9.45
N LEU A 58 -1.29 -15.41 8.88
CA LEU A 58 -2.10 -14.22 9.03
C LEU A 58 -2.46 -13.73 7.64
N LYS A 59 -3.77 -13.72 7.35
CA LYS A 59 -4.26 -13.23 6.08
C LYS A 59 -4.93 -11.88 6.28
N ARG A 60 -4.41 -10.86 5.61
CA ARG A 60 -4.90 -9.49 5.74
C ARG A 60 -5.17 -8.91 4.37
N THR A 61 -6.13 -8.01 4.30
CA THR A 61 -6.35 -7.18 3.13
C THR A 61 -6.03 -5.73 3.49
N MET A 62 -5.49 -5.00 2.53
CA MET A 62 -5.11 -3.61 2.72
C MET A 62 -5.47 -2.80 1.49
N GLN A 63 -5.80 -1.54 1.69
CA GLN A 63 -6.00 -0.60 0.60
C GLN A 63 -4.79 0.32 0.51
N ILE A 64 -4.25 0.43 -0.69
CA ILE A 64 -3.17 1.35 -1.00
C ILE A 64 -3.78 2.56 -1.70
N SER A 65 -3.60 3.73 -1.12
CA SER A 65 -4.09 4.99 -1.68
C SER A 65 -2.90 5.86 -2.05
N ILE A 66 -2.91 6.40 -3.26
CA ILE A 66 -1.85 7.28 -3.76
C ILE A 66 -2.49 8.54 -4.28
N ARG A 67 -2.01 9.69 -3.77
CA ARG A 67 -2.48 11.01 -4.16
C ARG A 67 -1.30 11.82 -4.64
N ASP A 68 -1.48 12.50 -5.76
CA ASP A 68 -0.47 13.41 -6.30
C ASP A 68 -1.18 14.53 -7.06
N GLN A 69 -0.41 15.52 -7.47
CA GLN A 69 -0.91 16.65 -8.24
C GLN A 69 -1.10 16.21 -9.69
N GLY A 70 -2.36 16.19 -10.14
CA GLY A 70 -2.72 15.82 -11.50
C GLY A 70 -2.90 14.32 -11.71
N TYR A 71 -3.55 13.97 -12.82
CA TYR A 71 -3.91 12.59 -13.14
C TYR A 71 -2.69 11.73 -13.50
N GLU A 72 -1.85 12.19 -14.43
CA GLU A 72 -0.74 11.37 -14.92
C GLU A 72 0.34 11.07 -13.87
N PRO A 73 0.83 12.07 -13.09
CA PRO A 73 1.80 11.75 -12.05
C PRO A 73 1.26 10.75 -11.03
N THR A 74 -0.02 10.88 -10.67
CA THR A 74 -0.66 9.96 -9.73
C THR A 74 -0.78 8.57 -10.33
N ARG A 75 -1.19 8.48 -11.59
CA ARG A 75 -1.32 7.20 -12.29
C ARG A 75 0.03 6.48 -12.34
N VAL A 76 1.09 7.18 -12.71
CA VAL A 76 2.43 6.58 -12.80
C VAL A 76 2.86 6.03 -11.45
N ARG A 77 2.69 6.82 -10.39
CA ARG A 77 3.08 6.40 -9.03
C ARG A 77 2.23 5.23 -8.55
N ALA A 78 0.93 5.24 -8.84
CA ALA A 78 0.03 4.15 -8.45
C ALA A 78 0.43 2.84 -9.14
N TRP A 79 0.79 2.89 -10.42
CA TRP A 79 1.24 1.71 -11.13
C TRP A 79 2.62 1.24 -10.66
N MET A 80 3.50 2.15 -10.23
CA MET A 80 4.76 1.76 -9.59
C MET A 80 4.49 0.96 -8.32
N ALA A 81 3.58 1.42 -7.48
CA ALA A 81 3.21 0.70 -6.26
C ALA A 81 2.56 -0.64 -6.58
N PHE A 82 1.65 -0.67 -7.54
CA PHE A 82 0.99 -1.90 -7.98
C PHE A 82 2.01 -2.92 -8.46
N ASN A 83 2.93 -2.52 -9.33
CA ASN A 83 3.93 -3.43 -9.88
C ASN A 83 4.91 -3.92 -8.80
N ALA A 84 5.18 -3.10 -7.79
CA ALA A 84 6.04 -3.50 -6.68
C ALA A 84 5.37 -4.54 -5.77
N LEU A 85 4.05 -4.48 -5.63
CA LEU A 85 3.30 -5.33 -4.71
C LEU A 85 2.60 -6.51 -5.39
N ASP A 86 2.33 -6.43 -6.69
CA ASP A 86 1.66 -7.53 -7.37
C ASP A 86 2.64 -8.69 -7.59
N ASN A 87 2.19 -9.87 -7.24
CA ASN A 87 3.01 -11.08 -7.32
C ASN A 87 2.26 -12.14 -8.13
N PRO A 88 2.19 -11.99 -9.46
CA PRO A 88 1.41 -12.92 -10.28
C PRO A 88 1.97 -14.34 -10.33
N LEU A 89 3.24 -14.52 -9.94
CA LEU A 89 3.87 -15.83 -9.91
C LEU A 89 3.69 -16.54 -8.57
N GLY A 90 3.06 -15.91 -7.58
CA GLY A 90 2.83 -16.51 -6.29
C GLY A 90 4.07 -16.76 -5.45
N ARG A 91 5.14 -16.01 -5.69
CA ARG A 91 6.38 -16.19 -4.94
C ARG A 91 6.32 -15.51 -3.59
N VAL A 92 6.89 -16.17 -2.57
CA VAL A 92 7.10 -15.54 -1.28
C VAL A 92 8.30 -14.59 -1.38
N TYR A 93 8.16 -13.37 -0.88
CA TYR A 93 9.26 -12.43 -0.83
C TYR A 93 9.26 -11.64 0.48
N LYS A 94 10.32 -10.90 0.70
CA LYS A 94 10.51 -10.15 1.95
C LYS A 94 9.82 -8.80 1.88
N VAL A 95 8.92 -8.56 2.82
CA VAL A 95 8.29 -7.26 3.01
C VAL A 95 8.82 -6.72 4.33
N ASN A 96 9.81 -5.84 4.26
CA ASN A 96 10.51 -5.30 5.41
C ASN A 96 11.03 -6.41 6.34
N GLY A 97 11.69 -7.43 5.75
CA GLY A 97 12.24 -8.55 6.52
C GLY A 97 11.25 -9.67 6.86
N ARG A 98 9.97 -9.48 6.63
CA ARG A 98 8.93 -10.47 6.87
C ARG A 98 8.64 -11.25 5.61
N ASN A 99 8.64 -12.59 5.70
CA ASN A 99 8.22 -13.42 4.57
C ASN A 99 6.74 -13.23 4.31
N ALA A 100 6.38 -12.85 3.11
CA ALA A 100 5.00 -12.57 2.78
C ALA A 100 4.67 -12.98 1.34
N LEU A 101 3.43 -13.38 1.14
CA LEU A 101 2.84 -13.59 -0.17
C LEU A 101 1.85 -12.45 -0.39
N VAL A 102 2.20 -11.52 -1.28
CA VAL A 102 1.39 -10.32 -1.54
C VAL A 102 0.84 -10.40 -2.95
N LYS A 103 -0.43 -10.12 -3.10
CA LYS A 103 -1.09 -10.11 -4.40
C LYS A 103 -2.04 -8.93 -4.48
N ALA A 104 -1.98 -8.20 -5.59
CA ALA A 104 -2.95 -7.15 -5.86
C ALA A 104 -4.28 -7.78 -6.27
N LEU A 105 -5.37 -7.21 -5.76
CA LEU A 105 -6.72 -7.73 -6.01
C LEU A 105 -7.35 -7.08 -7.24
N GLN A 106 -6.95 -5.85 -7.57
CA GLN A 106 -7.38 -5.16 -8.78
C GLN A 106 -6.36 -4.10 -9.16
N PRO A 107 -6.37 -3.66 -10.43
CA PRO A 107 -5.49 -2.56 -10.86
C PRO A 107 -5.84 -1.24 -10.19
N PRO A 108 -4.90 -0.28 -10.15
CA PRO A 108 -5.19 1.05 -9.62
C PRO A 108 -6.34 1.72 -10.36
N THR A 109 -7.24 2.32 -9.58
CA THR A 109 -8.44 2.99 -10.09
C THR A 109 -8.54 4.37 -9.46
N VAL A 110 -8.86 5.37 -10.26
CA VAL A 110 -9.07 6.72 -9.75
C VAL A 110 -10.39 6.77 -8.98
N ILE A 111 -10.37 7.36 -7.78
CA ILE A 111 -11.57 7.48 -6.96
C ILE A 111 -11.94 8.92 -6.65
N LYS A 112 -10.99 9.86 -6.77
CA LYS A 112 -11.26 11.23 -6.34
C LYS A 112 -10.34 12.20 -7.05
N ARG A 113 -10.89 13.37 -7.37
CA ARG A 113 -10.14 14.56 -7.75
C ARG A 113 -10.65 15.70 -6.87
N ASP A 114 -9.77 16.37 -6.16
CA ASP A 114 -10.19 17.46 -5.28
C ASP A 114 -10.10 18.84 -5.96
N ASP A 115 -10.51 19.87 -5.22
CA ASP A 115 -10.56 21.25 -5.73
C ASP A 115 -9.16 21.81 -6.01
N GLN A 116 -8.12 21.20 -5.47
CA GLN A 116 -6.75 21.64 -5.68
C GLN A 116 -6.06 20.87 -6.81
N GLY A 117 -6.82 20.08 -7.55
CA GLY A 117 -6.30 19.32 -8.68
C GLY A 117 -5.56 18.05 -8.29
N ARG A 118 -5.61 17.65 -7.01
CA ARG A 118 -4.98 16.41 -6.57
C ARG A 118 -5.88 15.23 -6.92
N THR A 119 -5.27 14.20 -7.46
CA THR A 119 -5.97 12.98 -7.88
C THR A 119 -5.57 11.84 -6.96
N THR A 120 -6.52 11.00 -6.58
CA THR A 120 -6.28 9.84 -5.72
C THR A 120 -6.62 8.56 -6.48
N PHE A 121 -5.66 7.65 -6.53
CA PHE A 121 -5.86 6.29 -7.03
C PHE A 121 -5.80 5.31 -5.87
N VAL A 122 -6.57 4.24 -5.96
CA VAL A 122 -6.54 3.16 -4.96
C VAL A 122 -6.47 1.80 -5.64
N PHE A 123 -5.88 0.86 -4.94
CA PHE A 123 -6.03 -0.56 -5.22
C PHE A 123 -5.93 -1.34 -3.91
N ASN A 124 -6.46 -2.55 -3.90
CA ASN A 124 -6.42 -3.41 -2.72
C ASN A 124 -5.44 -4.54 -2.93
N ILE A 125 -4.83 -4.98 -1.84
CA ILE A 125 -3.90 -6.12 -1.85
C ILE A 125 -4.33 -7.13 -0.80
N SER A 126 -3.94 -8.38 -1.04
CA SER A 126 -4.03 -9.45 -0.05
C SER A 126 -2.61 -9.80 0.38
N VAL A 127 -2.40 -9.90 1.69
CA VAL A 127 -1.10 -10.24 2.26
C VAL A 127 -1.27 -11.49 3.13
N ILE A 128 -0.49 -12.53 2.84
CA ILE A 128 -0.46 -13.74 3.65
C ILE A 128 0.94 -13.85 4.23
N THR A 129 1.04 -13.89 5.55
CA THR A 129 2.31 -13.94 6.25
C THR A 129 2.16 -14.78 7.51
N THR A 130 3.29 -15.15 8.12
CA THR A 130 3.24 -15.86 9.40
C THR A 130 2.95 -14.88 10.53
N ARG A 131 2.32 -15.37 11.58
CA ARG A 131 2.11 -14.60 12.81
C ARG A 131 3.44 -14.39 13.51
N ASP A 132 3.56 -13.23 14.13
CA ASP A 132 4.71 -12.93 14.98
C ASP A 132 4.62 -13.68 16.31
#